data_0ab8604f69140a89011e8d594567795e
#
_entry.id   0ab8604f69140a89011e8d594567795e
#
_cell.length_a   1.000
_cell.length_b   1.000
_cell.length_c   1.000
_cell.angle_alpha   90.00
_cell.angle_beta   90.00
_cell.angle_gamma   90.00
#
_symmetry.space_group_name_H-M   'P 1'
#
loop_
_entity.id
_entity.type
_entity.pdbx_description
1 polymer ?
#
loop_
_entity_poly.entity_id
_entity_poly.type
_entity_poly.pdbx_seq_one_letter_code
_entity_poly.pdbx_strand_id
1 'polypeptide(L)'
;MTGSVASAKSVLIRRGLRTVGALHRAVYRATGGRVGGRIWGLSILLLTTTGRRTGRLRTTPLCFLPDGGSLVVVASNGGLPWFPAWWLNLQAQPRATVRVGRTCRAVVARPASLEERARLWAAITTIAPGYLEYERRAPREIPLAILQPAETSQGS
;
A
#
# COMPACT_ATOMS: atom_id res chain seq x y z
N MET A 1 16.39 29.96 14.70
CA MET A 1 16.76 29.41 13.37
C MET A 1 16.91 27.89 13.43
N THR A 2 15.86 27.15 13.72
CA THR A 2 15.89 25.67 13.85
C THR A 2 14.93 24.93 12.92
N GLY A 3 14.41 25.58 11.89
CA GLY A 3 13.39 24.99 11.01
C GLY A 3 13.87 24.31 9.72
N SER A 4 15.15 24.42 9.36
CA SER A 4 15.61 24.00 8.04
C SER A 4 16.10 22.55 7.91
N VAL A 5 16.58 21.96 9.00
CA VAL A 5 17.23 20.63 8.94
C VAL A 5 16.23 19.48 8.93
N ALA A 6 15.07 19.65 9.56
CA ALA A 6 14.03 18.62 9.58
C ALA A 6 13.35 18.45 8.20
N SER A 7 13.21 19.54 7.44
CA SER A 7 12.62 19.52 6.10
C SER A 7 13.51 18.80 5.08
N ALA A 8 14.82 19.00 5.13
CA ALA A 8 15.76 18.36 4.22
C ALA A 8 15.86 16.83 4.43
N LYS A 9 15.86 16.40 5.69
CA LYS A 9 15.86 14.95 6.01
C LYS A 9 14.59 14.25 5.55
N SER A 10 13.44 14.87 5.70
CA SER A 10 12.17 14.29 5.24
C SER A 10 12.07 14.19 3.71
N VAL A 11 12.62 15.14 2.99
CA VAL A 11 12.69 15.13 1.52
C VAL A 11 13.65 14.03 1.01
N LEU A 12 14.80 13.85 1.67
CA LEU A 12 15.76 12.80 1.32
C LEU A 12 15.19 11.40 1.57
N ILE A 13 14.52 11.19 2.70
CA ILE A 13 13.85 9.92 3.02
C ILE A 13 12.76 9.61 1.98
N ARG A 14 11.95 10.60 1.61
CA ARG A 14 10.92 10.44 0.57
C ARG A 14 11.49 10.10 -0.81
N ARG A 15 12.63 10.71 -1.18
CA ARG A 15 13.33 10.41 -2.43
C ARG A 15 13.93 9.00 -2.43
N GLY A 16 14.58 8.61 -1.33
CA GLY A 16 15.13 7.26 -1.17
C GLY A 16 14.08 6.16 -1.28
N LEU A 17 12.93 6.34 -0.59
CA LEU A 17 11.80 5.41 -0.67
C LEU A 17 11.22 5.30 -2.08
N ARG A 18 11.17 6.39 -2.83
CA ARG A 18 10.72 6.40 -4.24
C ARG A 18 11.66 5.60 -5.15
N THR A 19 12.95 5.73 -4.96
CA THR A 19 13.97 5.03 -5.78
C THR A 19 13.97 3.54 -5.51
N VAL A 20 13.91 3.13 -4.25
CA VAL A 20 13.80 1.71 -3.86
C VAL A 20 12.50 1.12 -4.40
N GLY A 21 11.40 1.83 -4.28
CA GLY A 21 10.11 1.41 -4.83
C GLY A 21 10.12 1.25 -6.36
N ALA A 22 10.81 2.13 -7.08
CA ALA A 22 10.94 2.03 -8.54
C ALA A 22 11.73 0.80 -8.98
N LEU A 23 12.86 0.53 -8.32
CA LEU A 23 13.68 -0.65 -8.58
C LEU A 23 12.90 -1.93 -8.27
N HIS A 24 12.23 -1.99 -7.13
CA HIS A 24 11.42 -3.15 -6.75
C HIS A 24 10.27 -3.40 -7.73
N ARG A 25 9.61 -2.34 -8.21
CA ARG A 25 8.58 -2.46 -9.26
C ARG A 25 9.15 -3.04 -10.55
N ALA A 26 10.31 -2.58 -10.98
CA ALA A 26 10.95 -3.06 -12.21
C ALA A 26 11.31 -4.55 -12.10
N VAL A 27 11.90 -4.98 -10.99
CA VAL A 27 12.24 -6.38 -10.73
C VAL A 27 10.97 -7.23 -10.64
N TYR A 28 9.95 -6.78 -9.93
CA TYR A 28 8.70 -7.49 -9.80
C TYR A 28 8.01 -7.70 -11.16
N ARG A 29 7.96 -6.67 -12.00
CA ARG A 29 7.38 -6.77 -13.34
C ARG A 29 8.17 -7.69 -14.27
N ALA A 30 9.50 -7.56 -14.25
CA ALA A 30 10.38 -8.35 -15.11
C ALA A 30 10.30 -9.86 -14.79
N THR A 31 10.13 -10.21 -13.52
CA THR A 31 10.09 -11.60 -13.06
C THR A 31 8.68 -12.18 -12.92
N GLY A 32 7.64 -11.38 -13.20
CA GLY A 32 6.24 -11.77 -13.00
C GLY A 32 5.91 -12.10 -11.53
N GLY A 33 6.58 -11.42 -10.59
CA GLY A 33 6.37 -11.61 -9.16
C GLY A 33 7.18 -12.74 -8.52
N ARG A 34 8.05 -13.42 -9.27
CA ARG A 34 8.87 -14.51 -8.73
C ARG A 34 9.94 -14.02 -7.77
N VAL A 35 10.52 -12.85 -8.05
CA VAL A 35 11.50 -12.19 -7.20
C VAL A 35 10.84 -10.98 -6.52
N GLY A 36 10.97 -10.88 -5.21
CA GLY A 36 10.32 -9.83 -4.43
C GLY A 36 8.81 -10.00 -4.28
N GLY A 37 8.26 -11.20 -4.57
CA GLY A 37 6.83 -11.51 -4.43
C GLY A 37 6.36 -11.75 -3.00
N ARG A 38 7.29 -11.86 -2.03
CA ARG A 38 6.98 -12.01 -0.60
C ARG A 38 7.97 -11.24 0.26
N ILE A 39 7.46 -10.54 1.26
CA ILE A 39 8.25 -9.90 2.33
C ILE A 39 7.58 -10.21 3.66
N TRP A 40 8.36 -10.60 4.67
CA TRP A 40 7.88 -10.94 6.02
C TRP A 40 6.75 -11.98 6.06
N GLY A 41 6.75 -12.91 5.11
CA GLY A 41 5.70 -13.94 5.01
C GLY A 41 4.42 -13.49 4.30
N LEU A 42 4.31 -12.22 3.92
CA LEU A 42 3.20 -11.70 3.12
C LEU A 42 3.58 -11.62 1.64
N SER A 43 2.62 -11.87 0.77
CA SER A 43 2.77 -11.67 -0.66
C SER A 43 2.76 -10.18 -1.01
N ILE A 44 3.33 -9.82 -2.16
CA ILE A 44 3.41 -8.45 -2.65
C ILE A 44 2.52 -8.30 -3.88
N LEU A 45 1.80 -7.19 -3.92
CA LEU A 45 1.09 -6.71 -5.09
C LEU A 45 1.67 -5.38 -5.58
N LEU A 46 1.39 -5.02 -6.82
CA LEU A 46 1.57 -3.68 -7.34
C LEU A 46 0.22 -2.98 -7.37
N LEU A 47 0.08 -1.91 -6.59
CA LEU A 47 -1.11 -1.07 -6.57
C LEU A 47 -0.88 0.14 -7.46
N THR A 48 -1.75 0.33 -8.44
CA THR A 48 -1.75 1.52 -9.30
C THR A 48 -2.94 2.40 -8.98
N THR A 49 -2.67 3.59 -8.49
CA THR A 49 -3.67 4.61 -8.12
C THR A 49 -3.58 5.82 -9.03
N THR A 50 -4.65 6.62 -9.07
CA THR A 50 -4.65 7.92 -9.74
C THR A 50 -4.13 8.99 -8.79
N GLY A 51 -3.08 9.70 -9.18
CA GLY A 51 -2.51 10.78 -8.39
C GLY A 51 -3.54 11.90 -8.17
N ARG A 52 -3.85 12.19 -6.90
CA ARG A 52 -4.91 13.15 -6.51
C ARG A 52 -4.64 14.58 -6.95
N ARG A 53 -3.38 14.92 -7.21
CA ARG A 53 -2.97 16.27 -7.62
C ARG A 53 -2.72 16.40 -9.11
N THR A 54 -2.25 15.34 -9.77
CA THR A 54 -1.77 15.37 -11.16
C THR A 54 -2.66 14.56 -12.11
N GLY A 55 -3.50 13.67 -11.60
CA GLY A 55 -4.24 12.68 -12.40
C GLY A 55 -3.36 11.58 -13.02
N ARG A 56 -2.05 11.60 -12.78
CA ARG A 56 -1.13 10.59 -13.31
C ARG A 56 -1.22 9.29 -12.52
N LEU A 57 -1.09 8.17 -13.20
CA LEU A 57 -1.03 6.87 -12.56
C LEU A 57 0.26 6.71 -11.77
N ARG A 58 0.10 6.16 -10.55
CA ARG A 58 1.21 5.89 -9.61
C ARG A 58 1.14 4.45 -9.17
N THR A 59 2.24 3.73 -9.32
CA THR A 59 2.33 2.32 -8.95
C THR A 59 3.25 2.14 -7.76
N THR A 60 2.77 1.42 -6.75
CA THR A 60 3.47 1.18 -5.48
C THR A 60 3.44 -0.31 -5.15
N PRO A 61 4.57 -0.94 -4.80
CA PRO A 61 4.58 -2.29 -4.26
C PRO A 61 4.13 -2.29 -2.80
N LEU A 62 3.23 -3.20 -2.45
CA LEU A 62 2.68 -3.32 -1.10
C LEU A 62 2.53 -4.78 -0.73
N CYS A 63 2.83 -5.10 0.54
CA CYS A 63 2.45 -6.37 1.12
C CYS A 63 0.94 -6.43 1.30
N PHE A 64 0.35 -7.59 1.10
CA PHE A 64 -1.09 -7.78 1.27
C PHE A 64 -1.44 -9.08 1.97
N LEU A 65 -2.58 -9.08 2.64
CA LEU A 65 -3.23 -10.25 3.17
C LEU A 65 -4.49 -10.52 2.35
N PRO A 66 -4.69 -11.72 1.79
CA PRO A 66 -5.97 -12.11 1.21
C PRO A 66 -7.03 -12.21 2.30
N ASP A 67 -8.23 -11.70 2.04
CA ASP A 67 -9.37 -11.81 2.94
C ASP A 67 -10.66 -11.99 2.12
N GLY A 68 -11.13 -13.24 2.02
CA GLY A 68 -12.18 -13.59 1.08
C GLY A 68 -11.75 -13.27 -0.34
N GLY A 69 -12.60 -12.65 -1.14
CA GLY A 69 -12.26 -12.18 -2.49
C GLY A 69 -11.47 -10.87 -2.52
N SER A 70 -11.20 -10.26 -1.36
CA SER A 70 -10.54 -8.97 -1.24
C SER A 70 -9.06 -9.09 -0.88
N LEU A 71 -8.31 -8.01 -1.10
CA LEU A 71 -6.90 -7.89 -0.72
C LEU A 71 -6.77 -6.75 0.29
N VAL A 72 -6.07 -7.00 1.39
CA VAL A 72 -5.90 -6.01 2.47
C VAL A 72 -4.47 -5.49 2.45
N VAL A 73 -4.31 -4.18 2.39
CA VAL A 73 -3.00 -3.50 2.42
C VAL A 73 -2.92 -2.53 3.57
N VAL A 74 -1.71 -2.32 4.08
CA VAL A 74 -1.44 -1.55 5.29
C VAL A 74 -0.83 -0.20 4.94
N ALA A 75 -1.48 0.88 5.36
CA ALA A 75 -1.01 2.25 5.12
C ALA A 75 -0.02 2.71 6.20
N SER A 76 1.00 1.90 6.47
CA SER A 76 1.99 2.14 7.53
C SER A 76 2.99 3.24 7.19
N ASN A 77 3.38 3.33 5.92
CA ASN A 77 4.46 4.20 5.47
C ASN A 77 5.74 4.10 6.35
N GLY A 78 6.04 2.87 6.82
CA GLY A 78 7.18 2.63 7.72
C GLY A 78 7.06 3.27 9.10
N GLY A 79 5.86 3.60 9.55
CA GLY A 79 5.60 4.30 10.81
C GLY A 79 5.87 5.81 10.78
N LEU A 80 6.04 6.40 9.59
CA LEU A 80 6.23 7.84 9.42
C LEU A 80 4.97 8.63 9.82
N PRO A 81 5.12 9.90 10.25
CA PRO A 81 4.01 10.73 10.70
C PRO A 81 2.94 11.02 9.64
N TRP A 82 3.28 10.95 8.38
CA TRP A 82 2.37 11.22 7.27
C TRP A 82 1.88 9.94 6.61
N PHE A 83 0.68 10.02 6.05
CA PHE A 83 0.11 8.91 5.29
C PHE A 83 0.86 8.69 3.97
N PRO A 84 0.93 7.44 3.48
CA PRO A 84 1.47 7.18 2.15
C PRO A 84 0.60 7.84 1.07
N ALA A 85 1.25 8.28 -0.01
CA ALA A 85 0.55 8.97 -1.10
C ALA A 85 -0.57 8.12 -1.72
N TRP A 86 -0.36 6.80 -1.86
CA TRP A 86 -1.36 5.90 -2.43
C TRP A 86 -2.64 5.84 -1.58
N TRP A 87 -2.53 5.93 -0.25
CA TRP A 87 -3.69 6.00 0.64
C TRP A 87 -4.52 7.26 0.39
N LEU A 88 -3.86 8.40 0.30
CA LEU A 88 -4.50 9.68 0.00
C LEU A 88 -5.10 9.71 -1.41
N ASN A 89 -4.45 9.09 -2.37
CA ASN A 89 -4.96 8.94 -3.73
C ASN A 89 -6.25 8.11 -3.75
N LEU A 90 -6.29 7.00 -3.00
CA LEU A 90 -7.49 6.15 -2.90
C LEU A 90 -8.66 6.84 -2.20
N GLN A 91 -8.39 7.72 -1.24
CA GLN A 91 -9.45 8.51 -0.61
C GLN A 91 -10.07 9.50 -1.59
N ALA A 92 -9.28 10.08 -2.49
CA ALA A 92 -9.76 10.97 -3.53
C ALA A 92 -10.42 10.23 -4.71
N GLN A 93 -9.83 9.10 -5.12
CA GLN A 93 -10.32 8.22 -6.20
C GLN A 93 -10.14 6.77 -5.77
N PRO A 94 -11.22 6.08 -5.33
CA PRO A 94 -11.13 4.73 -4.78
C PRO A 94 -10.92 3.64 -5.83
N ARG A 95 -11.12 3.92 -7.10
CA ARG A 95 -10.85 2.96 -8.18
C ARG A 95 -9.35 2.86 -8.42
N ALA A 96 -8.86 1.64 -8.50
CA ALA A 96 -7.45 1.34 -8.71
C ALA A 96 -7.29 0.03 -9.50
N THR A 97 -6.05 -0.29 -9.82
CA THR A 97 -5.68 -1.57 -10.43
C THR A 97 -4.64 -2.24 -9.55
N VAL A 98 -4.77 -3.54 -9.38
CA VAL A 98 -3.74 -4.35 -8.70
C VAL A 98 -3.17 -5.38 -9.66
N ARG A 99 -1.88 -5.63 -9.49
CA ARG A 99 -1.20 -6.74 -10.14
C ARG A 99 -0.63 -7.67 -9.09
N VAL A 100 -1.05 -8.93 -9.15
CA VAL A 100 -0.52 -10.02 -8.32
C VAL A 100 0.10 -11.04 -9.26
N GLY A 101 1.42 -11.21 -9.20
CA GLY A 101 2.13 -12.01 -10.18
C GLY A 101 1.93 -11.47 -11.60
N ARG A 102 1.30 -12.25 -12.46
CA ARG A 102 0.98 -11.88 -13.85
C ARG A 102 -0.47 -11.43 -14.05
N THR A 103 -1.28 -11.50 -13.02
CA THR A 103 -2.71 -11.17 -13.09
C THR A 103 -2.96 -9.74 -12.69
N CYS A 104 -3.58 -8.96 -13.57
CA CYS A 104 -4.05 -7.61 -13.30
C CYS A 104 -5.57 -7.62 -13.14
N ARG A 105 -6.09 -6.85 -12.19
CA ARG A 105 -7.53 -6.67 -12.01
C ARG A 105 -7.88 -5.31 -11.45
N ALA A 106 -9.05 -4.81 -11.83
CA ALA A 106 -9.61 -3.60 -11.27
C ALA A 106 -10.17 -3.86 -9.88
N VAL A 107 -9.98 -2.90 -8.99
CA VAL A 107 -10.47 -2.93 -7.61
C VAL A 107 -11.10 -1.61 -7.22
N VAL A 108 -11.94 -1.65 -6.19
CA VAL A 108 -12.43 -0.46 -5.48
C VAL A 108 -11.97 -0.56 -4.04
N ALA A 109 -11.31 0.49 -3.58
CA ALA A 109 -10.76 0.55 -2.23
C ALA A 109 -11.73 1.17 -1.25
N ARG A 110 -11.74 0.66 -0.02
CA ARG A 110 -12.39 1.28 1.13
C ARG A 110 -11.55 1.11 2.39
N PRO A 111 -11.69 1.99 3.38
CA PRO A 111 -11.08 1.74 4.69
C PRO A 111 -11.73 0.53 5.37
N ALA A 112 -10.97 -0.21 6.15
CA ALA A 112 -11.51 -1.21 7.04
C ALA A 112 -12.38 -0.56 8.13
N SER A 113 -13.50 -1.19 8.49
CA SER A 113 -14.25 -0.81 9.68
C SER A 113 -13.42 -1.10 10.94
N LEU A 114 -13.85 -0.59 12.10
CA LEU A 114 -13.17 -0.86 13.38
C LEU A 114 -13.09 -2.36 13.68
N GLU A 115 -14.15 -3.07 13.41
CA GLU A 115 -14.26 -4.52 13.64
C GLU A 115 -13.35 -5.31 12.68
N GLU A 116 -13.40 -4.97 11.39
CA GLU A 116 -12.51 -5.55 10.38
C GLU A 116 -11.04 -5.25 10.69
N ARG A 117 -10.73 -4.02 11.10
CA ARG A 117 -9.37 -3.62 11.43
C ARG A 117 -8.81 -4.42 12.59
N ALA A 118 -9.57 -4.61 13.66
CA ALA A 118 -9.12 -5.40 14.82
C ALA A 118 -8.78 -6.85 14.42
N ARG A 119 -9.65 -7.49 13.66
CA ARG A 119 -9.46 -8.85 13.16
C ARG A 119 -8.28 -8.95 12.19
N LEU A 120 -8.22 -8.07 11.23
CA LEU A 120 -7.20 -8.08 10.16
C LEU A 120 -5.82 -7.67 10.69
N TRP A 121 -5.77 -6.68 11.59
CA TRP A 121 -4.53 -6.27 12.22
C TRP A 121 -3.89 -7.40 13.03
N ALA A 122 -4.68 -8.13 13.79
CA ALA A 122 -4.22 -9.32 14.52
C ALA A 122 -3.66 -10.38 13.56
N ALA A 123 -4.33 -10.66 12.46
CA ALA A 123 -3.87 -11.62 11.46
C ALA A 123 -2.57 -11.15 10.77
N ILE A 124 -2.49 -9.89 10.37
CA ILE A 124 -1.32 -9.32 9.70
C ILE A 124 -0.10 -9.32 10.63
N THR A 125 -0.25 -8.88 11.87
CA THR A 125 0.85 -8.79 12.83
C THR A 125 1.32 -10.16 13.35
N THR A 126 0.47 -11.16 13.28
CA THR A 126 0.87 -12.55 13.54
C THR A 126 1.83 -13.06 12.45
N ILE A 127 1.56 -12.74 11.19
CA ILE A 127 2.41 -13.15 10.04
C ILE A 127 3.64 -12.25 9.95
N ALA A 128 3.47 -10.94 10.13
CA ALA A 128 4.48 -9.91 9.96
C ALA A 128 4.59 -9.01 11.21
N PRO A 129 5.24 -9.49 12.29
CA PRO A 129 5.33 -8.74 13.55
C PRO A 129 6.00 -7.38 13.43
N GLY A 130 6.78 -7.15 12.38
CA GLY A 130 7.44 -5.86 12.11
C GLY A 130 6.46 -4.68 12.01
N TYR A 131 5.20 -4.92 11.66
CA TYR A 131 4.17 -3.88 11.65
C TYR A 131 3.86 -3.32 13.05
N LEU A 132 4.07 -4.10 14.11
CA LEU A 132 3.92 -3.61 15.49
C LEU A 132 4.94 -2.51 15.82
N GLU A 133 6.13 -2.60 15.26
CA GLU A 133 7.14 -1.55 15.41
C GLU A 133 6.71 -0.26 14.69
N TYR A 134 6.14 -0.39 13.51
CA TYR A 134 5.59 0.76 12.78
C TYR A 134 4.42 1.41 13.53
N GLU A 135 3.56 0.61 14.15
CA GLU A 135 2.48 1.11 15.00
C GLU A 135 3.01 1.90 16.20
N ARG A 136 4.05 1.41 16.86
CA ARG A 136 4.69 2.11 18.00
C ARG A 136 5.33 3.44 17.59
N ARG A 137 5.91 3.51 16.40
CA ARG A 137 6.55 4.73 15.88
C ARG A 137 5.56 5.76 15.37
N ALA A 138 4.47 5.31 14.79
CA ALA A 138 3.50 6.19 14.15
C ALA A 138 2.75 7.01 15.20
N PRO A 139 2.78 8.35 15.12
CA PRO A 139 1.97 9.21 16.00
C PRO A 139 0.51 9.28 15.54
N ARG A 140 0.06 8.33 14.77
CA ARG A 140 -1.26 8.21 14.15
C ARG A 140 -1.69 6.75 14.09
N GLU A 141 -2.97 6.53 13.95
CA GLU A 141 -3.47 5.19 13.61
C GLU A 141 -3.00 4.80 12.20
N ILE A 142 -2.62 3.54 12.03
CA ILE A 142 -2.27 2.97 10.73
C ILE A 142 -3.52 2.39 10.09
N PRO A 143 -4.04 3.00 9.00
CA PRO A 143 -5.24 2.49 8.35
C PRO A 143 -4.96 1.24 7.55
N LEU A 144 -5.99 0.41 7.42
CA LEU A 144 -6.03 -0.72 6.49
C LEU A 144 -6.96 -0.37 5.33
N ALA A 145 -6.52 -0.59 4.11
CA ALA A 145 -7.36 -0.48 2.92
C ALA A 145 -7.79 -1.88 2.47
N ILE A 146 -9.09 -2.04 2.24
CA ILE A 146 -9.66 -3.26 1.66
C ILE A 146 -9.88 -2.99 0.18
N LEU A 147 -9.20 -3.77 -0.66
CA LEU A 147 -9.27 -3.69 -2.11
C LEU A 147 -10.24 -4.78 -2.59
N GLN A 148 -11.46 -4.38 -2.90
CA GLN A 148 -12.51 -5.28 -3.37
C GLN A 148 -12.45 -5.39 -4.90
N PRO A 149 -12.72 -6.56 -5.49
CA PRO A 149 -12.86 -6.66 -6.94
C PRO A 149 -13.91 -5.65 -7.43
N ALA A 150 -13.55 -4.87 -8.45
CA ALA A 150 -14.54 -4.01 -9.10
C ALA A 150 -15.55 -4.88 -9.83
N GLU A 151 -16.85 -4.56 -9.71
CA GLU A 151 -17.88 -5.23 -10.50
C GLU A 151 -17.60 -4.96 -11.97
N THR A 152 -17.47 -6.04 -12.75
CA THR A 152 -17.48 -5.96 -14.19
C THR A 152 -18.90 -5.55 -14.58
N SER A 153 -19.09 -4.35 -15.10
CA SER A 153 -20.32 -4.00 -15.79
C SER A 153 -20.46 -4.99 -16.95
N GLN A 154 -21.22 -6.05 -16.73
CA GLN A 154 -21.72 -6.84 -17.86
C GLN A 154 -22.69 -5.92 -18.59
N GLY A 155 -22.18 -5.32 -19.66
CA GLY A 155 -23.03 -4.58 -20.60
C GLY A 155 -24.09 -5.52 -21.13
N SER A 156 -25.33 -5.12 -20.93
CA SER A 156 -26.49 -5.70 -21.64
C SER A 156 -26.42 -5.34 -23.11
#